data_d9e9039fb199db8e6914cf7bb5e6bcc7
#
_entry.id   d9e9039fb199db8e6914cf7bb5e6bcc7
#
_cell.length_a   1.000
_cell.length_b   1.000
_cell.length_c   1.000
_cell.angle_alpha   90.00
_cell.angle_beta   90.00
_cell.angle_gamma   90.00
#
_symmetry.space_group_name_H-M   'P 1'
#
loop_
_entity.id
_entity.type
_entity.pdbx_description
1 polymer ?
#
loop_
_entity_poly.entity_id
_entity_poly.type
_entity_poly.pdbx_seq_one_letter_code
_entity_poly.pdbx_strand_id
1 'polypeptide(L)'
;SNKDVTFQTGINATDFLTVGLKNASTTSLGLASGSSGVAKLTSERVGADDKSGVGVSDIKINGQNFLSATLATLASSTEAAGAVADAINLNTGVHGAKATAFNEVTSTITSKFEMADVVEINGEVIAQSYSAQEFVDNVNLLADGVQARLNADTSITLFNNDGGQIILADAAGTGLTTLGFTAATYEGYVTLENIDGSAVSI
;
A
#
# COMPACT_ATOMS: atom_id res chain seq x y z
N SER A 1 27.77 22.48 4.25
CA SER A 1 29.11 22.86 4.71
C SER A 1 29.20 22.61 6.21
N ASN A 2 30.27 21.98 6.67
CA ASN A 2 30.57 21.88 8.11
C ASN A 2 30.77 23.29 8.64
N LYS A 3 30.11 23.62 9.75
CA LYS A 3 30.33 24.87 10.48
C LYS A 3 30.76 24.52 11.89
N ASP A 4 31.89 25.10 12.31
CA ASP A 4 32.30 25.06 13.68
C ASP A 4 31.68 26.27 14.38
N VAL A 5 31.04 26.04 15.52
CA VAL A 5 30.51 27.09 16.38
C VAL A 5 31.35 27.12 17.65
N THR A 6 31.98 28.25 17.92
CA THR A 6 32.82 28.45 19.07
C THR A 6 32.04 29.20 20.16
N PHE A 7 31.97 28.61 21.33
CA PHE A 7 31.36 29.20 22.52
C PHE A 7 32.47 29.61 23.50
N GLN A 8 32.45 30.84 23.98
CA GLN A 8 33.32 31.26 25.07
C GLN A 8 32.79 30.70 26.39
N THR A 9 33.57 29.89 27.06
CA THR A 9 33.14 29.17 28.27
C THR A 9 33.75 29.75 29.56
N GLY A 10 34.65 30.75 29.44
CA GLY A 10 35.30 31.40 30.57
C GLY A 10 35.60 32.87 30.31
N ILE A 11 36.25 33.53 31.30
CA ILE A 11 36.55 34.96 31.26
C ILE A 11 37.84 35.29 30.49
N ASN A 12 38.66 34.27 30.17
CA ASN A 12 39.90 34.48 29.43
C ASN A 12 39.65 34.32 27.92
N ALA A 13 40.41 35.05 27.11
CA ALA A 13 40.29 35.02 25.65
C ALA A 13 40.65 33.66 25.00
N THR A 14 41.16 32.72 25.78
CA THR A 14 41.51 31.35 25.36
C THR A 14 40.49 30.30 25.81
N ASP A 15 39.47 30.69 26.57
CA ASP A 15 38.50 29.75 27.16
C ASP A 15 37.29 29.56 26.23
N PHE A 16 37.46 28.80 25.15
CA PHE A 16 36.35 28.45 24.26
C PHE A 16 36.24 26.96 24.01
N LEU A 17 35.00 26.56 23.81
CA LEU A 17 34.60 25.26 23.33
C LEU A 17 34.18 25.39 21.86
N THR A 18 34.87 24.69 20.98
CA THR A 18 34.48 24.60 19.56
C THR A 18 33.65 23.33 19.35
N VAL A 19 32.42 23.49 18.91
CA VAL A 19 31.52 22.39 18.56
C VAL A 19 31.45 22.33 17.05
N GLY A 20 31.99 21.26 16.49
CA GLY A 20 31.85 20.95 15.07
C GLY A 20 30.45 20.46 14.75
N LEU A 21 29.64 21.29 14.12
CA LEU A 21 28.33 20.88 13.59
C LEU A 21 28.57 20.13 12.28
N LYS A 22 28.41 18.81 12.33
CA LYS A 22 28.46 18.00 11.12
C LYS A 22 27.30 18.40 10.20
N ASN A 23 27.58 18.34 8.91
CA ASN A 23 26.60 18.63 7.89
C ASN A 23 25.39 17.70 8.03
N ALA A 24 24.23 18.25 8.38
CA ALA A 24 22.96 17.53 8.44
C ALA A 24 22.23 17.57 7.07
N SER A 25 22.96 17.52 5.95
CA SER A 25 22.32 17.33 4.64
C SER A 25 21.69 15.95 4.54
N THR A 26 20.69 15.83 3.70
CA THR A 26 20.03 14.54 3.41
C THR A 26 21.04 13.48 2.98
N THR A 27 22.10 13.86 2.24
CA THR A 27 23.19 12.96 1.84
C THR A 27 24.01 12.48 3.04
N SER A 28 24.33 13.39 3.98
CA SER A 28 25.12 13.04 5.18
C SER A 28 24.36 12.22 6.20
N LEU A 29 23.01 12.29 6.15
CA LEU A 29 22.10 11.51 6.98
C LEU A 29 21.71 10.18 6.31
N GLY A 30 22.26 9.87 5.13
CA GLY A 30 21.87 8.68 4.36
C GLY A 30 20.47 8.76 3.76
N LEU A 31 19.85 9.95 3.80
CA LEU A 31 18.49 10.18 3.29
C LEU A 31 18.46 10.64 1.82
N ALA A 32 19.62 10.98 1.24
CA ALA A 32 19.75 11.27 -0.18
C ALA A 32 20.35 10.04 -0.85
N SER A 33 19.49 9.19 -1.39
CA SER A 33 19.96 8.15 -2.30
C SER A 33 20.33 8.81 -3.63
N GLY A 34 21.57 8.65 -4.05
CA GLY A 34 22.01 8.96 -5.41
C GLY A 34 21.48 7.97 -6.44
N SER A 35 20.46 7.19 -6.10
CA SER A 35 19.82 6.22 -6.97
C SER A 35 18.47 6.76 -7.42
N SER A 36 18.15 6.60 -8.69
CA SER A 36 16.85 6.96 -9.29
C SER A 36 15.68 6.07 -8.80
N GLY A 37 15.87 5.29 -7.74
CA GLY A 37 14.85 4.43 -7.17
C GLY A 37 13.97 5.15 -6.15
N VAL A 38 12.79 4.61 -5.91
CA VAL A 38 11.86 5.04 -4.86
C VAL A 38 11.97 4.10 -3.65
N ALA A 39 11.83 4.65 -2.44
CA ALA A 39 11.94 3.86 -1.21
C ALA A 39 10.88 2.73 -1.16
N LYS A 40 9.72 2.98 -1.74
CA LYS A 40 8.61 2.05 -1.82
C LYS A 40 7.97 2.15 -3.19
N LEU A 41 7.85 1.04 -3.89
CA LEU A 41 7.24 0.95 -5.22
C LEU A 41 5.93 0.19 -5.11
N THR A 42 4.84 0.78 -5.59
CA THR A 42 3.53 0.11 -5.67
C THR A 42 3.16 -0.14 -7.12
N SER A 43 2.68 -1.35 -7.41
CA SER A 43 2.21 -1.74 -8.74
C SER A 43 0.89 -1.05 -9.11
N GLU A 44 0.48 -1.14 -10.36
CA GLU A 44 -0.93 -1.07 -10.74
C GLU A 44 -1.70 -2.23 -10.09
N ARG A 45 -3.02 -2.25 -10.23
CA ARG A 45 -3.85 -3.36 -9.76
C ARG A 45 -3.47 -4.66 -10.48
N VAL A 46 -3.35 -5.72 -9.72
CA VAL A 46 -2.82 -7.01 -10.19
C VAL A 46 -3.96 -8.01 -10.27
N GLY A 47 -4.56 -8.12 -11.45
CA GLY A 47 -5.64 -9.09 -11.75
C GLY A 47 -5.12 -10.51 -12.08
N ALA A 48 -6.00 -11.51 -12.11
CA ALA A 48 -5.63 -12.91 -12.39
C ALA A 48 -5.06 -13.09 -13.80
N ASP A 49 -5.54 -12.31 -14.76
CA ASP A 49 -5.15 -12.42 -16.18
C ASP A 49 -3.75 -11.85 -16.48
N ASP A 50 -3.26 -10.93 -15.64
CA ASP A 50 -2.00 -10.22 -15.86
C ASP A 50 -0.73 -11.05 -15.58
N LYS A 51 -0.87 -12.26 -15.04
CA LYS A 51 0.23 -13.08 -14.52
C LYS A 51 0.55 -14.30 -15.32
N SER A 52 -0.25 -14.57 -16.33
CA SER A 52 -0.07 -15.71 -17.21
C SER A 52 1.26 -15.61 -17.96
N GLY A 53 2.18 -16.49 -17.65
CA GLY A 53 3.44 -16.61 -18.38
C GLY A 53 4.58 -15.72 -17.93
N VAL A 54 4.48 -15.00 -16.80
CA VAL A 54 5.59 -14.22 -16.28
C VAL A 54 6.75 -15.12 -15.87
N GLY A 55 7.86 -14.98 -16.58
CA GLY A 55 9.07 -15.79 -16.38
C GLY A 55 9.99 -15.21 -15.31
N VAL A 56 10.94 -16.04 -14.88
CA VAL A 56 11.89 -15.71 -13.80
C VAL A 56 12.71 -14.44 -14.07
N SER A 57 13.04 -14.17 -15.33
CA SER A 57 13.95 -13.10 -15.74
C SER A 57 13.27 -11.92 -16.42
N ASP A 58 11.93 -11.92 -16.52
CA ASP A 58 11.20 -10.89 -17.26
C ASP A 58 11.26 -9.52 -16.57
N ILE A 59 11.34 -9.54 -15.24
CA ILE A 59 11.50 -8.36 -14.42
C ILE A 59 12.73 -8.55 -13.51
N LYS A 60 13.44 -7.48 -13.24
CA LYS A 60 14.54 -7.49 -12.28
C LYS A 60 14.28 -6.50 -11.17
N ILE A 61 14.51 -6.93 -9.94
CA ILE A 61 14.53 -6.09 -8.75
C ILE A 61 15.98 -5.95 -8.31
N ASN A 62 16.46 -4.71 -8.20
CA ASN A 62 17.85 -4.41 -7.83
C ASN A 62 18.90 -5.13 -8.73
N GLY A 63 18.55 -5.30 -10.01
CA GLY A 63 19.39 -5.98 -11.00
C GLY A 63 19.38 -7.52 -10.92
N GLN A 64 18.63 -8.11 -10.00
CA GLN A 64 18.47 -9.55 -9.82
C GLN A 64 17.08 -10.02 -10.30
N ASN A 65 16.95 -11.30 -10.63
CA ASN A 65 15.65 -11.86 -11.02
C ASN A 65 14.64 -11.70 -9.88
N PHE A 66 13.43 -11.25 -10.21
CA PHE A 66 12.41 -11.02 -9.22
C PHE A 66 11.73 -12.29 -8.70
N LEU A 67 11.75 -13.36 -9.49
CA LEU A 67 11.19 -14.67 -9.12
C LEU A 67 12.28 -15.75 -9.05
N SER A 68 12.07 -16.75 -8.22
CA SER A 68 12.88 -17.97 -8.16
C SER A 68 12.41 -19.04 -9.16
N ALA A 69 11.14 -18.99 -9.57
CA ALA A 69 10.51 -19.89 -10.54
C ALA A 69 9.43 -19.12 -11.33
N THR A 70 9.09 -19.60 -12.53
CA THR A 70 7.99 -19.05 -13.33
C THR A 70 6.69 -19.06 -12.52
N LEU A 71 5.95 -17.95 -12.53
CA LEU A 71 4.63 -17.90 -11.93
C LEU A 71 3.75 -18.94 -12.62
N ALA A 72 3.32 -19.94 -11.88
CA ALA A 72 2.27 -20.83 -12.33
C ALA A 72 1.03 -20.01 -12.63
N THR A 73 0.26 -20.39 -13.64
CA THR A 73 -0.99 -19.73 -13.98
C THR A 73 -1.87 -19.65 -12.74
N LEU A 74 -2.03 -18.45 -12.20
CA LEU A 74 -2.94 -18.20 -11.09
C LEU A 74 -4.35 -18.15 -11.66
N ALA A 75 -4.84 -19.31 -12.08
CA ALA A 75 -6.18 -19.45 -12.63
C ALA A 75 -7.20 -18.97 -11.58
N SER A 76 -7.94 -17.91 -11.88
CA SER A 76 -9.07 -17.38 -11.10
C SER A 76 -8.81 -17.16 -9.59
N SER A 77 -7.59 -16.79 -9.20
CA SER A 77 -7.31 -16.49 -7.79
C SER A 77 -7.92 -15.13 -7.41
N THR A 78 -8.84 -15.14 -6.48
CA THR A 78 -9.35 -13.91 -5.82
C THR A 78 -8.27 -13.19 -5.02
N GLU A 79 -7.07 -13.79 -4.89
CA GLU A 79 -5.91 -13.29 -4.13
C GLU A 79 -4.69 -13.12 -5.02
N ALA A 80 -4.90 -12.66 -6.25
CA ALA A 80 -3.84 -12.57 -7.23
C ALA A 80 -2.63 -11.73 -6.79
N ALA A 81 -2.84 -10.59 -6.16
CA ALA A 81 -1.76 -9.76 -5.65
C ALA A 81 -0.99 -10.44 -4.51
N GLY A 82 -1.70 -11.14 -3.60
CA GLY A 82 -1.10 -11.94 -2.54
C GLY A 82 -0.17 -13.01 -3.09
N ALA A 83 -0.65 -13.79 -4.05
CA ALA A 83 0.15 -14.85 -4.66
C ALA A 83 1.39 -14.34 -5.42
N VAL A 84 1.30 -13.16 -6.06
CA VAL A 84 2.46 -12.50 -6.67
C VAL A 84 3.45 -12.03 -5.60
N ALA A 85 2.98 -11.41 -4.53
CA ALA A 85 3.84 -10.99 -3.43
C ALA A 85 4.57 -12.18 -2.78
N ASP A 86 3.88 -13.29 -2.57
CA ASP A 86 4.48 -14.52 -2.03
C ASP A 86 5.54 -15.09 -2.96
N ALA A 87 5.27 -15.13 -4.28
CA ALA A 87 6.24 -15.59 -5.25
C ALA A 87 7.50 -14.73 -5.31
N ILE A 88 7.36 -13.40 -5.21
CA ILE A 88 8.50 -12.47 -5.10
C ILE A 88 9.28 -12.73 -3.81
N ASN A 89 8.58 -12.92 -2.70
CA ASN A 89 9.19 -13.14 -1.39
C ASN A 89 10.02 -14.42 -1.30
N LEU A 90 9.72 -15.43 -2.11
CA LEU A 90 10.57 -16.64 -2.24
C LEU A 90 11.99 -16.32 -2.73
N ASN A 91 12.20 -15.19 -3.41
CA ASN A 91 13.50 -14.78 -3.94
C ASN A 91 14.11 -13.56 -3.22
N THR A 92 13.54 -13.13 -2.11
CA THR A 92 13.99 -11.99 -1.30
C THR A 92 15.46 -12.06 -0.94
N GLY A 93 15.99 -13.25 -0.62
CA GLY A 93 17.40 -13.44 -0.30
C GLY A 93 18.36 -13.11 -1.46
N VAL A 94 17.88 -13.04 -2.69
CA VAL A 94 18.67 -12.72 -3.89
C VAL A 94 18.57 -11.25 -4.24
N HIS A 95 17.36 -10.68 -4.31
CA HIS A 95 17.15 -9.30 -4.74
C HIS A 95 17.05 -8.28 -3.59
N GLY A 96 16.95 -8.75 -2.33
CA GLY A 96 16.95 -7.88 -1.13
C GLY A 96 15.65 -7.11 -0.87
N ALA A 97 14.61 -7.27 -1.69
CA ALA A 97 13.34 -6.58 -1.51
C ALA A 97 12.29 -7.52 -0.89
N LYS A 98 11.34 -6.93 -0.15
CA LYS A 98 10.15 -7.58 0.36
C LYS A 98 8.93 -7.07 -0.40
N ALA A 99 8.06 -7.97 -0.81
CA ALA A 99 6.75 -7.68 -1.37
C ALA A 99 5.66 -7.75 -0.30
N THR A 100 4.68 -6.87 -0.38
CA THR A 100 3.47 -6.90 0.46
C THR A 100 2.27 -6.63 -0.44
N ALA A 101 1.25 -7.45 -0.36
CA ALA A 101 0.00 -7.23 -1.07
C ALA A 101 -0.98 -6.46 -0.18
N PHE A 102 -1.84 -5.68 -0.81
CA PHE A 102 -2.97 -5.01 -0.17
C PHE A 102 -4.01 -4.65 -1.22
N ASN A 103 -5.22 -4.38 -0.78
CA ASN A 103 -6.26 -3.78 -1.63
C ASN A 103 -6.96 -2.69 -0.84
N GLU A 104 -7.28 -1.60 -1.49
CA GLU A 104 -8.14 -0.57 -0.90
C GLU A 104 -8.95 0.17 -1.97
N VAL A 105 -10.17 0.53 -1.58
CA VAL A 105 -11.09 1.33 -2.38
C VAL A 105 -11.73 2.37 -1.46
N THR A 106 -11.59 3.63 -1.82
CA THR A 106 -12.15 4.74 -1.03
C THR A 106 -13.33 5.35 -1.77
N SER A 107 -14.41 5.61 -1.04
CA SER A 107 -15.60 6.26 -1.57
C SER A 107 -15.30 7.71 -1.97
N THR A 108 -16.04 8.20 -2.98
CA THR A 108 -15.90 9.58 -3.45
C THR A 108 -16.80 10.56 -2.70
N ILE A 109 -17.69 10.08 -1.82
CA ILE A 109 -18.58 10.96 -1.03
C ILE A 109 -17.82 11.52 0.17
N THR A 110 -17.78 12.84 0.22
CA THR A 110 -17.24 13.66 1.32
C THR A 110 -18.32 14.54 1.96
N SER A 111 -19.58 14.30 1.62
CA SER A 111 -20.76 15.05 2.10
C SER A 111 -21.61 14.19 3.04
N LYS A 112 -22.75 14.72 3.48
CA LYS A 112 -23.66 13.98 4.37
C LYS A 112 -23.94 12.58 3.84
N PHE A 113 -23.69 11.59 4.69
CA PHE A 113 -24.16 10.22 4.46
C PHE A 113 -25.71 10.25 4.39
N GLU A 114 -26.24 9.73 3.31
CA GLU A 114 -27.64 9.40 3.19
C GLU A 114 -27.82 7.89 3.43
N MET A 115 -29.00 7.47 3.78
CA MET A 115 -29.32 6.07 4.00
C MET A 115 -28.85 5.23 2.81
N ALA A 116 -27.90 4.33 3.04
CA ALA A 116 -27.47 3.38 2.03
C ALA A 116 -28.42 2.21 1.96
N ASP A 117 -28.85 1.88 0.75
CA ASP A 117 -29.63 0.67 0.47
C ASP A 117 -28.72 -0.57 0.60
N VAL A 118 -29.29 -1.75 0.47
CA VAL A 118 -28.58 -3.03 0.53
C VAL A 118 -27.56 -3.11 -0.59
N VAL A 119 -26.32 -3.47 -0.25
CA VAL A 119 -25.23 -3.71 -1.20
C VAL A 119 -24.60 -5.08 -0.93
N GLU A 120 -23.83 -5.58 -1.90
CA GLU A 120 -23.08 -6.83 -1.75
C GLU A 120 -21.58 -6.53 -1.80
N ILE A 121 -20.82 -7.10 -0.86
CA ILE A 121 -19.36 -7.04 -0.81
C ILE A 121 -18.83 -8.47 -0.76
N ASN A 122 -18.05 -8.88 -1.77
CA ASN A 122 -17.54 -10.24 -1.94
C ASN A 122 -18.65 -11.31 -1.90
N GLY A 123 -19.86 -10.96 -2.36
CA GLY A 123 -21.03 -11.85 -2.35
C GLY A 123 -21.80 -11.87 -1.03
N GLU A 124 -21.31 -11.20 0.01
CA GLU A 124 -22.02 -11.05 1.27
C GLU A 124 -22.94 -9.83 1.26
N VAL A 125 -24.16 -10.01 1.72
CA VAL A 125 -25.20 -8.97 1.74
C VAL A 125 -24.98 -8.05 2.95
N ILE A 126 -24.64 -6.80 2.70
CA ILE A 126 -24.56 -5.76 3.72
C ILE A 126 -25.91 -5.09 3.84
N ALA A 127 -26.51 -5.18 5.02
CA ALA A 127 -27.82 -4.65 5.30
C ALA A 127 -27.85 -3.11 5.14
N GLN A 128 -29.05 -2.59 4.88
CA GLN A 128 -29.32 -1.16 4.85
C GLN A 128 -28.76 -0.47 6.10
N SER A 129 -28.07 0.64 5.91
CA SER A 129 -27.43 1.41 6.96
C SER A 129 -27.89 2.86 6.98
N TYR A 130 -28.11 3.40 8.16
CA TYR A 130 -28.63 4.77 8.37
C TYR A 130 -27.55 5.78 8.73
N SER A 131 -26.32 5.32 8.87
CA SER A 131 -25.13 6.17 9.07
C SER A 131 -23.88 5.53 8.47
N ALA A 132 -22.87 6.34 8.17
CA ALA A 132 -21.57 5.85 7.68
C ALA A 132 -20.90 4.90 8.68
N GLN A 133 -21.02 5.18 9.97
CA GLN A 133 -20.45 4.33 11.00
C GLN A 133 -21.17 2.98 11.06
N GLU A 134 -22.49 2.96 10.98
CA GLU A 134 -23.27 1.71 10.94
C GLU A 134 -22.91 0.87 9.71
N PHE A 135 -22.72 1.51 8.54
CA PHE A 135 -22.25 0.80 7.36
C PHE A 135 -20.86 0.16 7.59
N VAL A 136 -19.92 0.93 8.14
CA VAL A 136 -18.58 0.43 8.49
C VAL A 136 -18.66 -0.75 9.45
N ASP A 137 -19.49 -0.65 10.49
CA ASP A 137 -19.68 -1.72 11.48
C ASP A 137 -20.29 -2.98 10.83
N ASN A 138 -21.28 -2.81 9.95
CA ASN A 138 -21.90 -3.91 9.21
C ASN A 138 -20.91 -4.60 8.26
N VAL A 139 -20.08 -3.85 7.54
CA VAL A 139 -19.02 -4.42 6.68
C VAL A 139 -18.04 -5.23 7.52
N ASN A 140 -17.54 -4.66 8.62
CA ASN A 140 -16.58 -5.33 9.49
C ASN A 140 -17.14 -6.60 10.18
N LEU A 141 -18.46 -6.69 10.29
CA LEU A 141 -19.14 -7.84 10.87
C LEU A 141 -19.44 -8.94 9.84
N LEU A 142 -19.80 -8.56 8.61
CA LEU A 142 -20.44 -9.45 7.64
C LEU A 142 -19.55 -9.77 6.44
N ALA A 143 -18.73 -8.82 5.94
CA ALA A 143 -17.97 -9.01 4.72
C ALA A 143 -16.72 -9.89 4.98
N ASP A 144 -16.67 -11.05 4.31
CA ASP A 144 -15.50 -11.92 4.41
C ASP A 144 -14.29 -11.32 3.67
N GLY A 145 -13.15 -11.29 4.36
CA GLY A 145 -11.88 -10.78 3.82
C GLY A 145 -11.82 -9.28 3.54
N VAL A 146 -12.89 -8.51 3.82
CA VAL A 146 -12.93 -7.05 3.64
C VAL A 146 -13.24 -6.35 4.95
N GLN A 147 -12.45 -5.34 5.24
CA GLN A 147 -12.66 -4.44 6.37
C GLN A 147 -13.01 -3.03 5.87
N ALA A 148 -13.65 -2.25 6.71
CA ALA A 148 -14.00 -0.87 6.43
C ALA A 148 -13.52 0.07 7.53
N ARG A 149 -13.22 1.31 7.14
CA ARG A 149 -12.96 2.41 8.09
C ARG A 149 -13.64 3.70 7.61
N LEU A 150 -14.10 4.48 8.56
CA LEU A 150 -14.57 5.84 8.32
C LEU A 150 -13.39 6.81 8.44
N ASN A 151 -13.15 7.59 7.41
CA ASN A 151 -12.08 8.58 7.39
C ASN A 151 -12.52 9.91 8.02
N ALA A 152 -11.55 10.76 8.37
CA ALA A 152 -11.82 12.07 8.99
C ALA A 152 -12.58 13.03 8.06
N ASP A 153 -12.48 12.86 6.75
CA ASP A 153 -13.21 13.61 5.72
C ASP A 153 -14.60 13.02 5.41
N THR A 154 -15.06 12.07 6.21
CA THR A 154 -16.32 11.33 6.07
C THR A 154 -16.38 10.32 4.90
N SER A 155 -15.32 10.18 4.12
CA SER A 155 -15.22 9.09 3.15
C SER A 155 -15.06 7.74 3.86
N ILE A 156 -15.45 6.66 3.17
CA ILE A 156 -15.31 5.30 3.67
C ILE A 156 -14.23 4.60 2.83
N THR A 157 -13.28 3.96 3.48
CA THR A 157 -12.31 3.09 2.81
C THR A 157 -12.61 1.65 3.13
N LEU A 158 -12.83 0.84 2.10
CA LEU A 158 -12.83 -0.62 2.16
C LEU A 158 -11.43 -1.12 1.89
N PHE A 159 -10.95 -2.11 2.62
CA PHE A 159 -9.59 -2.62 2.45
C PHE A 159 -9.46 -4.10 2.78
N ASN A 160 -8.47 -4.73 2.15
CA ASN A 160 -8.02 -6.09 2.41
C ASN A 160 -6.49 -6.08 2.52
N ASN A 161 -5.96 -6.57 3.62
CA ASN A 161 -4.53 -6.52 3.92
C ASN A 161 -3.71 -7.62 3.21
N ASP A 162 -4.37 -8.59 2.61
CA ASP A 162 -3.73 -9.72 1.92
C ASP A 162 -3.75 -9.55 0.39
N GLY A 163 -4.31 -8.43 -0.09
CA GLY A 163 -4.39 -8.12 -1.51
C GLY A 163 -5.49 -8.89 -2.26
N GLY A 164 -6.43 -9.48 -1.52
CA GLY A 164 -7.60 -10.13 -2.09
C GLY A 164 -8.52 -9.13 -2.82
N GLN A 165 -9.32 -9.64 -3.74
CA GLN A 165 -10.30 -8.84 -4.48
C GLN A 165 -11.33 -8.21 -3.53
N ILE A 166 -11.76 -7.00 -3.86
CA ILE A 166 -12.94 -6.36 -3.28
C ILE A 166 -13.97 -6.25 -4.40
N ILE A 167 -15.00 -7.08 -4.35
CA ILE A 167 -16.08 -7.12 -5.34
C ILE A 167 -17.27 -6.36 -4.78
N LEU A 168 -17.64 -5.28 -5.44
CA LEU A 168 -18.79 -4.46 -5.07
C LEU A 168 -19.90 -4.68 -6.07
N ALA A 169 -21.06 -5.12 -5.58
CA ALA A 169 -22.26 -5.29 -6.37
C ALA A 169 -23.46 -4.63 -5.68
N ASP A 170 -24.42 -4.22 -6.49
CA ASP A 170 -25.62 -3.51 -6.05
C ASP A 170 -26.82 -4.00 -6.88
N ALA A 171 -27.58 -4.88 -6.29
CA ALA A 171 -28.76 -5.46 -6.95
C ALA A 171 -29.88 -4.43 -7.21
N ALA A 172 -29.94 -3.38 -6.37
CA ALA A 172 -30.94 -2.31 -6.50
C ALA A 172 -30.43 -1.10 -7.32
N GLY A 173 -29.12 -1.01 -7.56
CA GLY A 173 -28.51 0.00 -8.42
C GLY A 173 -28.30 1.39 -7.79
N THR A 174 -28.59 1.59 -6.51
CA THR A 174 -28.50 2.89 -5.85
C THR A 174 -27.67 2.90 -4.57
N GLY A 175 -27.50 1.79 -3.89
CA GLY A 175 -26.80 1.69 -2.61
C GLY A 175 -25.33 2.09 -2.71
N LEU A 176 -24.58 1.51 -3.65
CA LEU A 176 -23.17 1.84 -3.88
C LEU A 176 -23.00 3.29 -4.33
N THR A 177 -23.85 3.78 -5.22
CA THR A 177 -23.78 5.18 -5.70
C THR A 177 -24.02 6.16 -4.56
N THR A 178 -24.96 5.88 -3.67
CA THR A 178 -25.22 6.68 -2.45
C THR A 178 -24.01 6.70 -1.53
N LEU A 179 -23.29 5.58 -1.44
CA LEU A 179 -22.03 5.47 -0.68
C LEU A 179 -20.83 6.08 -1.40
N GLY A 180 -20.94 6.47 -2.67
CA GLY A 180 -19.84 6.99 -3.49
C GLY A 180 -18.89 5.92 -3.99
N PHE A 181 -19.36 4.68 -4.07
CA PHE A 181 -18.64 3.58 -4.70
C PHE A 181 -19.19 3.29 -6.09
N THR A 182 -18.39 2.60 -6.89
CA THR A 182 -18.81 2.05 -8.19
C THR A 182 -18.84 0.53 -8.10
N ALA A 183 -19.89 -0.08 -8.67
CA ALA A 183 -19.97 -1.54 -8.77
C ALA A 183 -18.85 -2.03 -9.71
N ALA A 184 -17.94 -2.83 -9.20
CA ALA A 184 -16.78 -3.38 -9.92
C ALA A 184 -16.07 -4.45 -9.10
N THR A 185 -15.19 -5.19 -9.75
CA THR A 185 -14.16 -5.99 -9.09
C THR A 185 -12.89 -5.13 -8.98
N TYR A 186 -12.44 -4.90 -7.78
CA TYR A 186 -11.21 -4.17 -7.49
C TYR A 186 -10.13 -5.18 -7.12
N GLU A 187 -9.15 -5.31 -7.98
CA GLU A 187 -7.98 -6.16 -7.77
C GLU A 187 -7.01 -5.52 -6.75
N GLY A 188 -6.15 -6.35 -6.13
CA GLY A 188 -5.15 -5.88 -5.18
C GLY A 188 -3.94 -5.21 -5.83
N TYR A 189 -3.08 -4.67 -5.00
CA TYR A 189 -1.78 -4.08 -5.34
C TYR A 189 -0.66 -4.88 -4.70
N VAL A 190 0.53 -4.80 -5.30
CA VAL A 190 1.77 -5.28 -4.70
C VAL A 190 2.69 -4.09 -4.44
N THR A 191 3.23 -4.01 -3.25
CA THR A 191 4.24 -3.02 -2.89
C THR A 191 5.57 -3.71 -2.65
N LEU A 192 6.64 -3.10 -3.16
CA LEU A 192 8.03 -3.53 -2.96
C LEU A 192 8.76 -2.53 -2.09
N GLU A 193 9.53 -3.03 -1.14
CA GLU A 193 10.40 -2.26 -0.26
C GLU A 193 11.70 -3.04 0.00
N ASN A 194 12.85 -2.40 -0.10
CA ASN A 194 14.11 -3.05 0.23
C ASN A 194 14.23 -3.24 1.74
N ILE A 195 14.71 -4.41 2.17
CA ILE A 195 14.86 -4.76 3.59
C ILE A 195 15.80 -3.79 4.33
N ASP A 196 16.78 -3.26 3.63
CA ASP A 196 17.75 -2.31 4.18
C ASP A 196 17.30 -0.85 4.13
N GLY A 197 16.06 -0.59 3.66
CA GLY A 197 15.49 0.74 3.53
C GLY A 197 16.07 1.56 2.37
N SER A 198 16.93 0.99 1.54
CA SER A 198 17.40 1.63 0.31
C SER A 198 16.28 1.71 -0.75
N ALA A 199 16.51 2.52 -1.78
CA ALA A 199 15.52 2.63 -2.87
C ALA A 199 15.46 1.35 -3.70
N VAL A 200 14.23 0.92 -4.06
CA VAL A 200 13.99 -0.20 -4.97
C VAL A 200 14.27 0.25 -6.40
N SER A 201 14.96 -0.58 -7.17
CA SER A 201 15.21 -0.40 -8.60
C SER A 201 14.53 -1.53 -9.39
N ILE A 202 13.80 -1.18 -10.45
CA ILE A 202 13.19 -2.10 -11.42
C ILE A 202 13.91 -1.93 -12.78
#